data_a0fd5c2c9bed4dfa49c13d2a1037ae18
#
_entry.id   a0fd5c2c9bed4dfa49c13d2a1037ae18
#
_cell.length_a   1.000
_cell.length_b   1.000
_cell.length_c   1.000
_cell.angle_alpha   90.00
_cell.angle_beta   90.00
_cell.angle_gamma   90.00
#
_symmetry.space_group_name_H-M   'P 1'
#
loop_
_entity.id
_entity.type
_entity.pdbx_description
1 polymer ?
#
loop_
_entity_poly.entity_id
_entity_poly.type
_entity_poly.pdbx_seq_one_letter_code
_entity_poly.pdbx_strand_id
1 'polypeptide(L)'
;MKVVNWDDFNNCVASVTHACANQRFSGVYGFPRGGLCLAVALSHSLGIPLLNKPQPDSLVVDDVYETGFTFSRVRDLPGITAFVWFSKVEPKWWSAVEITDPQQWLVFPWEKVHFAELDEQAYRLSSRKQ
;
A
#
# COMPACT_ATOMS: atom_id res chain seq x y z
N MET A 1 -2.14 -11.78 -14.71
CA MET A 1 -2.75 -10.88 -13.69
C MET A 1 -3.06 -11.69 -12.44
N LYS A 2 -2.92 -11.10 -11.29
CA LYS A 2 -3.26 -11.71 -10.00
C LYS A 2 -4.40 -10.92 -9.37
N VAL A 3 -5.54 -11.59 -9.17
CA VAL A 3 -6.72 -10.98 -8.55
C VAL A 3 -6.70 -11.33 -7.06
N VAL A 4 -6.73 -10.32 -6.21
CA VAL A 4 -6.82 -10.51 -4.76
C VAL A 4 -8.22 -10.15 -4.28
N ASN A 5 -8.70 -10.85 -3.28
CA ASN A 5 -10.08 -10.71 -2.79
C ASN A 5 -10.13 -10.03 -1.42
N TRP A 6 -11.35 -9.85 -0.89
CA TRP A 6 -11.54 -9.20 0.40
C TRP A 6 -11.01 -10.03 1.58
N ASP A 7 -10.97 -11.36 1.46
CA ASP A 7 -10.34 -12.20 2.50
C ASP A 7 -8.83 -11.96 2.52
N ASP A 8 -8.20 -11.84 1.34
CA ASP A 8 -6.78 -11.48 1.24
C ASP A 8 -6.52 -10.11 1.85
N PHE A 9 -7.41 -9.15 1.60
CA PHE A 9 -7.33 -7.81 2.18
C PHE A 9 -7.43 -7.87 3.72
N ASN A 10 -8.37 -8.63 4.25
CA ASN A 10 -8.52 -8.78 5.70
C ASN A 10 -7.27 -9.39 6.33
N ASN A 11 -6.65 -10.36 5.67
CA ASN A 11 -5.38 -10.95 6.12
C ASN A 11 -4.24 -9.92 6.10
N CYS A 12 -4.20 -9.07 5.08
CA CYS A 12 -3.24 -7.97 5.01
C CYS A 12 -3.41 -7.01 6.20
N VAL A 13 -4.64 -6.58 6.47
CA VAL A 13 -4.93 -5.70 7.62
C VAL A 13 -4.47 -6.34 8.92
N ALA A 14 -4.78 -7.61 9.12
CA ALA A 14 -4.38 -8.34 10.33
C ALA A 14 -2.84 -8.40 10.46
N SER A 15 -2.13 -8.65 9.36
CA SER A 15 -0.67 -8.70 9.36
C SER A 15 -0.04 -7.36 9.73
N VAL A 16 -0.51 -6.27 9.14
CA VAL A 16 0.00 -4.92 9.45
C VAL A 16 -0.35 -4.54 10.90
N THR A 17 -1.56 -4.82 11.34
CA THR A 17 -2.00 -4.55 12.71
C THR A 17 -1.11 -5.27 13.72
N HIS A 18 -0.82 -6.54 13.48
CA HIS A 18 0.05 -7.31 14.34
C HIS A 18 1.47 -6.75 14.39
N ALA A 19 2.02 -6.42 13.22
CA ALA A 19 3.37 -5.87 13.11
C ALA A 19 3.52 -4.52 13.81
N CYS A 20 2.45 -3.71 13.84
CA CYS A 20 2.45 -2.34 14.37
C CYS A 20 1.84 -2.23 15.78
N ALA A 21 1.41 -3.33 16.40
CA ALA A 21 0.61 -3.31 17.63
C ALA A 21 1.29 -2.62 18.82
N ASN A 22 2.61 -2.65 18.89
CA ASN A 22 3.37 -2.09 20.01
C ASN A 22 3.94 -0.69 19.73
N GLN A 23 3.60 -0.12 18.56
CA GLN A 23 4.04 1.21 18.20
C GLN A 23 2.93 2.24 18.44
N ARG A 24 3.34 3.49 18.70
CA ARG A 24 2.42 4.62 18.82
C ARG A 24 2.56 5.49 17.59
N PHE A 25 1.43 5.81 16.97
CA PHE A 25 1.38 6.65 15.77
C PHE A 25 0.52 7.87 16.01
N SER A 26 0.90 8.99 15.37
CA SER A 26 0.04 10.17 15.30
C SER A 26 -1.24 9.90 14.51
N GLY A 27 -1.20 8.92 13.62
CA GLY A 27 -2.32 8.47 12.81
C GLY A 27 -1.84 7.64 11.64
N VAL A 28 -2.74 7.30 10.74
CA VAL A 28 -2.44 6.57 9.51
C VAL A 28 -2.86 7.37 8.29
N TYR A 29 -1.97 7.44 7.30
CA TYR A 29 -2.21 8.08 6.01
C TYR A 29 -2.12 7.06 4.89
N GLY A 30 -3.10 7.03 4.00
CA GLY A 30 -3.08 6.20 2.80
C GLY A 30 -2.92 7.05 1.55
N PHE A 31 -1.97 6.69 0.71
CA PHE A 31 -1.80 7.39 -0.57
C PHE A 31 -2.99 7.12 -1.49
N PRO A 32 -3.68 8.18 -1.96
CA PRO A 32 -4.81 8.00 -2.86
C PRO A 32 -4.35 7.41 -4.22
N ARG A 33 -5.15 6.64 -4.87
CA ARG A 33 -6.39 6.09 -4.31
C ARG A 33 -6.17 4.72 -3.66
N GLY A 34 -5.16 3.98 -4.14
CA GLY A 34 -4.93 2.58 -3.78
C GLY A 34 -4.69 2.32 -2.30
N GLY A 35 -4.09 3.28 -1.59
CA GLY A 35 -3.81 3.12 -0.17
C GLY A 35 -4.96 3.48 0.76
N LEU A 36 -6.06 4.03 0.24
CA LEU A 36 -7.14 4.55 1.09
C LEU A 36 -7.89 3.44 1.84
N CYS A 37 -8.24 2.35 1.18
CA CYS A 37 -8.96 1.25 1.84
C CYS A 37 -8.14 0.68 2.99
N LEU A 38 -6.84 0.48 2.77
CA LEU A 38 -5.94 -0.04 3.79
C LEU A 38 -5.82 0.93 4.96
N ALA A 39 -5.68 2.22 4.68
CA ALA A 39 -5.58 3.25 5.72
C ALA A 39 -6.83 3.31 6.59
N VAL A 40 -8.02 3.27 5.98
CA VAL A 40 -9.28 3.28 6.72
C VAL A 40 -9.39 2.05 7.62
N ALA A 41 -9.10 0.87 7.10
CA ALA A 41 -9.16 -0.35 7.88
C ALA A 41 -8.15 -0.34 9.04
N LEU A 42 -6.94 0.16 8.81
CA LEU A 42 -5.91 0.26 9.86
C LEU A 42 -6.25 1.31 10.92
N SER A 43 -6.88 2.42 10.53
CA SER A 43 -7.38 3.42 11.47
C SER A 43 -8.31 2.77 12.49
N HIS A 44 -9.24 1.93 12.02
CA HIS A 44 -10.15 1.20 12.90
C HIS A 44 -9.44 0.10 13.70
N SER A 45 -8.62 -0.68 13.04
CA SER A 45 -7.96 -1.83 13.66
C SER A 45 -6.96 -1.42 14.74
N LEU A 46 -6.21 -0.34 14.52
CA LEU A 46 -5.22 0.18 15.46
C LEU A 46 -5.79 1.23 16.43
N GLY A 47 -7.01 1.71 16.18
CA GLY A 47 -7.62 2.75 17.00
C GLY A 47 -6.88 4.10 16.92
N ILE A 48 -6.40 4.47 15.73
CA ILE A 48 -5.65 5.71 15.51
C ILE A 48 -6.37 6.59 14.46
N PRO A 49 -6.13 7.91 14.49
CA PRO A 49 -6.79 8.81 13.52
C PRO A 49 -6.44 8.50 12.08
N LEU A 50 -7.42 8.67 11.19
CA LEU A 50 -7.17 8.69 9.76
C LEU A 50 -6.71 10.09 9.37
N LEU A 51 -5.52 10.19 8.80
CA LEU A 51 -4.92 11.47 8.43
C LEU A 51 -5.21 11.81 6.97
N ASN A 52 -5.38 13.10 6.69
CA ASN A 52 -5.56 13.58 5.31
C ASN A 52 -4.25 14.03 4.67
N LYS A 53 -3.15 14.00 5.40
CA LYS A 53 -1.79 14.24 4.91
C LYS A 53 -0.78 13.51 5.80
N PRO A 54 0.40 13.16 5.27
CA PRO A 54 1.46 12.57 6.08
C PRO A 54 1.92 13.54 7.18
N GLN A 55 2.23 13.00 8.34
CA GLN A 55 2.71 13.76 9.49
C GLN A 55 3.88 13.02 10.13
N PRO A 56 4.72 13.71 10.93
CA PRO A 56 5.71 13.03 11.76
C PRO A 56 5.04 11.96 12.65
N ASP A 57 5.76 10.89 12.89
CA ASP A 57 5.32 9.75 13.72
C ASP A 57 4.06 9.06 13.20
N SER A 58 3.73 9.21 11.92
CA SER A 58 2.57 8.56 11.32
C SER A 58 2.95 7.24 10.64
N LEU A 59 1.94 6.38 10.51
CA LEU A 59 1.99 5.21 9.65
C LEU A 59 1.50 5.64 8.27
N VAL A 60 2.32 5.44 7.24
CA VAL A 60 1.93 5.71 5.85
C VAL A 60 1.81 4.38 5.11
N VAL A 61 0.73 4.23 4.36
CA VAL A 61 0.44 2.96 3.69
C VAL A 61 0.06 3.18 2.23
N ASP A 62 0.34 2.17 1.43
CA ASP A 62 -0.08 2.10 0.04
C ASP A 62 -0.35 0.63 -0.32
N ASP A 63 -0.97 0.42 -1.46
CA ASP A 63 -1.28 -0.93 -1.95
C ASP A 63 -0.04 -1.61 -2.54
N VAL A 64 0.73 -0.90 -3.36
CA VAL A 64 1.91 -1.45 -4.06
C VAL A 64 3.08 -0.49 -4.00
N TYR A 65 4.28 -1.02 -3.72
CA TYR A 65 5.54 -0.32 -3.91
C TYR A 65 6.20 -0.82 -5.20
N GLU A 66 6.38 0.06 -6.16
CA GLU A 66 7.04 -0.26 -7.44
C GLU A 66 8.39 0.43 -7.59
N THR A 67 8.39 1.76 -7.74
CA THR A 67 9.60 2.56 -7.98
C THR A 67 10.07 3.33 -6.74
N GLY A 68 9.20 3.45 -5.73
CA GLY A 68 9.47 4.24 -4.54
C GLY A 68 9.19 5.73 -4.68
N PHE A 69 8.71 6.18 -5.83
CA PHE A 69 8.41 7.59 -6.07
C PHE A 69 7.41 8.13 -5.05
N THR A 70 6.34 7.38 -4.77
CA THR A 70 5.31 7.78 -3.83
C THR A 70 5.87 7.95 -2.41
N PHE A 71 6.60 6.95 -1.92
CA PHE A 71 7.15 6.97 -0.56
C PHE A 71 8.33 7.94 -0.41
N SER A 72 9.01 8.30 -1.49
CA SER A 72 10.10 9.27 -1.43
C SER A 72 9.65 10.63 -0.88
N ARG A 73 8.37 10.95 -1.05
CA ARG A 73 7.77 12.21 -0.57
C ARG A 73 7.72 12.31 0.95
N VAL A 74 7.72 11.17 1.64
CA VAL A 74 7.53 11.12 3.10
C VAL A 74 8.71 10.56 3.85
N ARG A 75 9.71 10.06 3.13
CA ARG A 75 10.85 9.36 3.72
C ARG A 75 11.57 10.17 4.78
N ASP A 76 11.66 11.49 4.60
CA ASP A 76 12.40 12.38 5.48
C ASP A 76 11.57 12.91 6.66
N LEU A 77 10.29 12.58 6.75
CA LEU A 77 9.49 12.94 7.91
C LEU A 77 9.96 12.16 9.15
N PRO A 78 10.21 12.84 10.28
CA PRO A 78 10.70 12.14 11.47
C PRO A 78 9.71 11.12 11.99
N GLY A 79 10.20 9.94 12.38
CA GLY A 79 9.41 8.90 13.00
C GLY A 79 8.42 8.19 12.08
N ILE A 80 8.56 8.36 10.77
CA ILE A 80 7.65 7.75 9.79
C ILE A 80 7.83 6.22 9.78
N THR A 81 6.71 5.50 9.68
CA THR A 81 6.68 4.06 9.42
C THR A 81 5.91 3.84 8.14
N ALA A 82 6.51 3.14 7.18
CA ALA A 82 5.90 2.90 5.88
C ALA A 82 5.59 1.42 5.70
N PHE A 83 4.39 1.13 5.24
CA PHE A 83 3.92 -0.24 5.01
C PHE A 83 3.15 -0.33 3.70
N VAL A 84 3.41 -1.38 2.93
CA VAL A 84 2.62 -1.67 1.71
C VAL A 84 2.05 -3.08 1.79
N TRP A 85 0.98 -3.32 1.05
CA TRP A 85 0.47 -4.67 0.88
C TRP A 85 1.45 -5.50 0.05
N PHE A 86 1.79 -5.01 -1.14
CA PHE A 86 2.73 -5.68 -2.04
C PHE A 86 3.93 -4.81 -2.34
N SER A 87 5.12 -5.40 -2.34
CA SER A 87 6.32 -4.74 -2.84
C SER A 87 6.87 -5.51 -4.02
N LYS A 88 7.13 -4.82 -5.12
CA LYS A 88 7.73 -5.39 -6.33
C LYS A 88 9.26 -5.46 -6.26
N VAL A 89 9.84 -4.87 -5.23
CA VAL A 89 11.27 -4.90 -4.96
C VAL A 89 11.50 -5.30 -3.51
N GLU A 90 12.71 -5.77 -3.21
CA GLU A 90 13.07 -6.15 -1.85
C GLU A 90 12.94 -4.94 -0.92
N PRO A 91 12.13 -5.03 0.15
CA PRO A 91 11.96 -3.90 1.07
C PRO A 91 13.25 -3.48 1.74
N LYS A 92 13.44 -2.17 1.89
CA LYS A 92 14.59 -1.57 2.59
C LYS A 92 14.13 -0.80 3.82
N TRP A 93 13.71 0.48 3.64
CA TRP A 93 13.25 1.30 4.76
C TRP A 93 11.74 1.22 4.98
N TRP A 94 11.02 0.57 4.09
CA TRP A 94 9.59 0.28 4.24
C TRP A 94 9.40 -1.21 4.48
N SER A 95 8.22 -1.58 4.99
CA SER A 95 7.81 -2.96 5.18
C SER A 95 6.73 -3.34 4.17
N ALA A 96 6.64 -4.62 3.85
CA ALA A 96 5.62 -5.16 2.96
C ALA A 96 5.02 -6.43 3.56
N VAL A 97 3.72 -6.64 3.31
CA VAL A 97 3.08 -7.90 3.70
C VAL A 97 3.52 -9.01 2.76
N GLU A 98 3.57 -8.72 1.47
CA GLU A 98 3.99 -9.67 0.44
C GLU A 98 4.95 -9.04 -0.55
N ILE A 99 5.90 -9.84 -1.03
CA ILE A 99 6.78 -9.46 -2.14
C ILE A 99 6.23 -10.15 -3.37
N THR A 100 6.10 -9.42 -4.48
CA THR A 100 5.55 -9.94 -5.73
C THR A 100 6.51 -9.74 -6.88
N ASP A 101 6.32 -10.52 -7.94
CA ASP A 101 7.09 -10.39 -9.16
C ASP A 101 6.89 -9.00 -9.77
N PRO A 102 7.96 -8.30 -10.22
CA PRO A 102 7.83 -6.98 -10.85
C PRO A 102 6.92 -6.96 -12.07
N GLN A 103 6.77 -8.09 -12.77
CA GLN A 103 5.93 -8.20 -13.96
C GLN A 103 4.47 -8.51 -13.62
N GLN A 104 4.15 -8.81 -12.38
CA GLN A 104 2.81 -9.21 -11.98
C GLN A 104 1.90 -7.99 -11.90
N TRP A 105 0.82 -8.00 -12.68
CA TRP A 105 -0.25 -7.03 -12.57
C TRP A 105 -1.23 -7.47 -11.48
N LEU A 106 -1.47 -6.60 -10.51
CA LEU A 106 -2.34 -6.87 -9.36
C LEU A 106 -3.70 -6.21 -9.56
N VAL A 107 -4.75 -6.95 -9.25
CA VAL A 107 -6.12 -6.43 -9.25
C VAL A 107 -6.66 -6.53 -7.83
N PHE A 108 -7.00 -5.38 -7.25
CA PHE A 108 -7.44 -5.28 -5.87
C PHE A 108 -8.95 -5.45 -5.74
N PRO A 109 -9.47 -5.80 -4.54
CA PRO A 109 -10.88 -6.13 -4.37
C PRO A 109 -11.84 -4.98 -4.72
N TRP A 110 -11.38 -3.73 -4.60
CA TRP A 110 -12.18 -2.54 -4.94
C TRP A 110 -12.16 -2.20 -6.43
N GLU A 111 -11.34 -2.89 -7.23
CA GLU A 111 -11.25 -2.65 -8.67
C GLU A 111 -12.21 -3.55 -9.43
N LYS A 112 -12.70 -3.06 -10.57
CA LYS A 112 -13.46 -3.89 -11.52
C LYS A 112 -12.46 -4.58 -12.45
N VAL A 113 -12.53 -5.90 -12.53
CA VAL A 113 -11.56 -6.70 -13.31
C VAL A 113 -11.50 -6.24 -14.76
N HIS A 114 -12.65 -5.93 -15.37
CA HIS A 114 -12.68 -5.46 -16.75
C HIS A 114 -11.85 -4.17 -16.95
N PHE A 115 -12.00 -3.17 -16.06
CA PHE A 115 -11.22 -1.94 -16.15
C PHE A 115 -9.76 -2.18 -15.83
N ALA A 116 -9.47 -3.09 -14.91
CA ALA A 116 -8.09 -3.47 -14.59
C ALA A 116 -7.38 -4.12 -15.78
N GLU A 117 -8.10 -4.92 -16.58
CA GLU A 117 -7.56 -5.50 -17.81
C GLU A 117 -7.17 -4.42 -18.82
N LEU A 118 -8.01 -3.40 -18.99
CA LEU A 118 -7.72 -2.28 -19.89
C LEU A 118 -6.51 -1.48 -19.38
N ASP A 119 -6.43 -1.24 -18.08
CA ASP A 119 -5.33 -0.53 -17.45
C ASP A 119 -4.01 -1.31 -17.60
N GLU A 120 -4.04 -2.63 -17.45
CA GLU A 120 -2.88 -3.49 -17.66
C GLU A 120 -2.37 -3.39 -19.09
N GLN A 121 -3.27 -3.45 -20.08
CA GLN A 121 -2.91 -3.34 -21.48
C GLN A 121 -2.27 -1.99 -21.77
N ALA A 122 -2.84 -0.90 -21.28
CA ALA A 122 -2.31 0.44 -21.44
C ALA A 122 -0.92 0.57 -20.80
N TYR A 123 -0.75 0.04 -19.61
CA TYR A 123 0.53 0.05 -18.90
C TYR A 123 1.61 -0.70 -19.69
N ARG A 124 1.30 -1.90 -20.19
CA ARG A 124 2.26 -2.71 -20.96
C ARG A 124 2.65 -2.05 -22.28
N LEU A 125 1.69 -1.42 -22.97
CA LEU A 125 1.97 -0.67 -24.19
C LEU A 125 2.85 0.54 -23.90
N SER A 126 2.60 1.27 -22.83
CA SER A 126 3.41 2.41 -22.40
C SER A 126 4.85 1.98 -22.08
N SER A 127 5.02 0.86 -21.38
CA SER A 127 6.34 0.33 -21.03
C SER A 127 7.15 -0.12 -22.25
N ARG A 128 6.48 -0.62 -23.31
CA ARG A 128 7.15 -1.04 -24.55
C ARG A 128 7.67 0.14 -25.37
N LYS A 129 7.10 1.33 -25.18
CA LYS A 129 7.51 2.54 -25.91
C LYS A 129 8.72 3.23 -25.28
N GLN A 130 9.06 2.82 -24.09
CA GLN A 130 10.24 3.31 -23.38
C GLN A 130 11.46 2.43 -23.71
#